data_7ee08773b8cdd239b6512a740379e17f
#
_entry.id   7ee08773b8cdd239b6512a740379e17f
#
_cell.length_a   1.000
_cell.length_b   1.000
_cell.length_c   1.000
_cell.angle_alpha   90.00
_cell.angle_beta   90.00
_cell.angle_gamma   90.00
#
_symmetry.space_group_name_H-M   'P 1'
#
loop_
_entity.id
_entity.type
_entity.pdbx_description
1 polymer ?
#
loop_
_entity_poly.entity_id
_entity_poly.type
_entity_poly.pdbx_seq_one_letter_code
_entity_poly.pdbx_strand_id
1 'polypeptide(L)'
;MRVLVADDSPHLVLLYRAVLEDAGYEVVSVSNGMAAIAAVEGGDVDAAVLDVLMPGVSGDAIAERLRRTNPGLPVLLMTGDYGEQFVVDVGAPVLRKPFAPEDLVRAVESLARR
;
A
#
# COMPACT_ATOMS: atom_id res chain seq x y z
N MET A 1 -4.13 -1.63 14.66
CA MET A 1 -3.36 -2.13 13.49
C MET A 1 -2.70 -0.95 12.81
N ARG A 2 -1.43 -1.08 12.53
CA ARG A 2 -0.65 -0.02 11.87
C ARG A 2 -0.47 -0.34 10.39
N VAL A 3 -0.89 0.59 9.54
CA VAL A 3 -0.89 0.45 8.07
C VAL A 3 0.17 1.37 7.47
N LEU A 4 1.04 0.81 6.66
CA LEU A 4 1.99 1.58 5.87
C LEU A 4 1.27 2.03 4.58
N VAL A 5 1.37 3.32 4.26
CA VAL A 5 0.87 3.85 2.99
C VAL A 5 2.06 4.45 2.24
N ALA A 6 2.33 3.95 1.05
CA ALA A 6 3.41 4.44 0.19
C ALA A 6 2.82 5.00 -1.10
N ASP A 7 2.98 6.29 -1.32
CA ASP A 7 2.53 6.99 -2.53
C ASP A 7 3.38 8.27 -2.66
N ASP A 8 3.82 8.59 -3.86
CA ASP A 8 4.67 9.76 -4.08
C ASP A 8 3.89 11.09 -4.18
N SER A 9 2.56 11.03 -4.16
CA SER A 9 1.71 12.23 -4.16
C SER A 9 1.42 12.68 -2.74
N PRO A 10 1.93 13.85 -2.29
CA PRO A 10 1.66 14.34 -0.94
C PRO A 10 0.16 14.54 -0.65
N HIS A 11 -0.60 14.98 -1.65
CA HIS A 11 -2.04 15.17 -1.49
C HIS A 11 -2.78 13.86 -1.27
N LEU A 12 -2.42 12.83 -2.04
CA LEU A 12 -3.05 11.52 -1.90
C LEU A 12 -2.68 10.86 -0.57
N VAL A 13 -1.43 10.98 -0.16
CA VAL A 13 -1.00 10.46 1.14
C VAL A 13 -1.80 11.08 2.28
N LEU A 14 -1.98 12.40 2.26
CA LEU A 14 -2.80 13.08 3.28
C LEU A 14 -4.24 12.57 3.28
N LEU A 15 -4.82 12.39 2.10
CA LEU A 15 -6.18 11.88 1.98
C LEU A 15 -6.29 10.46 2.52
N TYR A 16 -5.42 9.57 2.10
CA TYR A 16 -5.45 8.16 2.53
C TYR A 16 -5.23 8.04 4.03
N ARG A 17 -4.30 8.84 4.55
CA ARG A 17 -4.03 8.88 5.98
C ARG A 17 -5.26 9.30 6.77
N ALA A 18 -5.92 10.39 6.35
CA ALA A 18 -7.12 10.89 7.02
C ALA A 18 -8.22 9.83 7.01
N VAL A 19 -8.43 9.19 5.87
CA VAL A 19 -9.47 8.16 5.70
C VAL A 19 -9.21 6.96 6.61
N LEU A 20 -7.98 6.48 6.65
CA LEU A 20 -7.64 5.30 7.42
C LEU A 20 -7.58 5.60 8.92
N GLU A 21 -7.09 6.76 9.32
CA GLU A 21 -7.10 7.16 10.72
C GLU A 21 -8.52 7.33 11.25
N ASP A 22 -9.41 7.89 10.44
CA ASP A 22 -10.82 8.02 10.79
C ASP A 22 -11.48 6.64 10.99
N ALA A 23 -11.00 5.64 10.28
CA ALA A 23 -11.50 4.26 10.42
C ALA A 23 -10.85 3.49 11.59
N GLY A 24 -9.97 4.12 12.34
CA GLY A 24 -9.38 3.54 13.55
C GLY A 24 -7.99 2.92 13.36
N TYR A 25 -7.37 3.09 12.19
CA TYR A 25 -6.02 2.57 11.95
C TYR A 25 -4.96 3.61 12.30
N GLU A 26 -3.80 3.14 12.75
CA GLU A 26 -2.60 3.97 12.78
C GLU A 26 -1.96 3.92 11.41
N VAL A 27 -1.44 5.05 10.92
CA VAL A 27 -0.87 5.14 9.59
C VAL A 27 0.58 5.62 9.64
N VAL A 28 1.45 4.89 8.97
CA VAL A 28 2.81 5.32 8.67
C VAL A 28 2.84 5.62 7.18
N SER A 29 3.19 6.84 6.79
CA SER A 29 3.21 7.23 5.39
C SER A 29 4.64 7.49 4.92
N VAL A 30 4.93 7.02 3.72
CA VAL A 30 6.23 7.21 3.06
C VAL A 30 5.99 7.60 1.60
N SER A 31 6.99 8.19 0.96
CA SER A 31 6.84 8.74 -0.39
C SER A 31 7.67 7.99 -1.45
N ASN A 32 8.37 6.94 -1.08
CA ASN A 32 9.16 6.18 -2.03
C ASN A 32 9.35 4.73 -1.56
N GLY A 33 9.83 3.89 -2.47
CA GLY A 33 9.97 2.46 -2.23
C GLY A 33 11.01 2.10 -1.18
N MET A 34 12.13 2.81 -1.14
CA MET A 34 13.18 2.52 -0.17
C MET A 34 12.70 2.80 1.26
N ALA A 35 11.96 3.89 1.44
CA ALA A 35 11.37 4.21 2.74
C ALA A 35 10.30 3.18 3.14
N ALA A 36 9.53 2.67 2.17
CA ALA A 36 8.56 1.62 2.42
C ALA A 36 9.23 0.34 2.93
N ILE A 37 10.30 -0.08 2.27
CA ILE A 37 11.05 -1.26 2.67
C ILE A 37 11.62 -1.08 4.09
N ALA A 38 12.22 0.07 4.35
CA ALA A 38 12.78 0.37 5.67
C ALA A 38 11.72 0.33 6.78
N ALA A 39 10.53 0.87 6.50
CA ALA A 39 9.43 0.86 7.46
C ALA A 39 8.97 -0.56 7.80
N VAL A 40 8.87 -1.43 6.79
CA VAL A 40 8.48 -2.83 7.01
C VAL A 40 9.58 -3.59 7.76
N GLU A 41 10.83 -3.40 7.39
CA GLU A 41 11.95 -4.07 8.04
C GLU A 41 12.11 -3.64 9.51
N GLY A 42 11.62 -2.45 9.86
CA GLY A 42 11.56 -2.00 11.24
C GLY A 42 10.58 -2.76 12.12
N GLY A 43 9.67 -3.54 11.52
CA GLY A 43 8.83 -4.49 12.26
C GLY A 43 7.55 -3.92 12.85
N ASP A 44 7.24 -2.64 12.63
CA ASP A 44 6.10 -1.98 13.26
C ASP A 44 4.89 -1.84 12.35
N VAL A 45 4.84 -2.60 11.26
CA VAL A 45 3.78 -2.47 10.26
C VAL A 45 3.00 -3.77 10.15
N ASP A 46 1.68 -3.68 10.22
CA ASP A 46 0.78 -4.85 10.15
C ASP A 46 0.23 -5.11 8.75
N ALA A 47 0.21 -4.09 7.91
CA ALA A 47 -0.22 -4.20 6.52
C ALA A 47 0.39 -3.06 5.70
N ALA A 48 0.54 -3.26 4.40
CA ALA A 48 1.12 -2.25 3.51
C ALA A 48 0.20 -1.96 2.33
N VAL A 49 0.00 -0.67 2.04
CA VAL A 49 -0.72 -0.18 0.87
C VAL A 49 0.30 0.56 0.01
N LEU A 50 0.55 0.05 -1.18
CA LEU A 50 1.64 0.53 -2.04
C LEU A 50 1.12 1.01 -3.39
N ASP A 51 1.49 2.24 -3.78
CA ASP A 51 1.25 2.71 -5.14
C ASP A 51 2.22 1.99 -6.09
N VAL A 52 1.70 1.50 -7.21
CA VAL A 52 2.51 0.80 -8.21
C VAL A 52 3.53 1.75 -8.84
N LEU A 53 3.13 3.00 -9.12
CA LEU A 53 4.04 3.99 -9.73
C LEU A 53 4.62 4.93 -8.69
N MET A 54 5.86 4.66 -8.33
CA MET A 54 6.65 5.54 -7.45
C MET A 54 8.05 5.71 -8.04
N PRO A 55 8.71 6.86 -7.79
CA PRO A 55 10.08 7.07 -8.22
C PRO A 55 11.03 6.00 -7.64
N GLY A 56 11.96 5.55 -8.44
CA GLY A 56 12.93 4.55 -8.04
C GLY A 56 12.37 3.15 -8.16
N VAL A 57 12.00 2.55 -7.06
CA VAL A 57 11.46 1.18 -7.05
C VAL A 57 9.94 1.22 -7.13
N SER A 58 9.36 0.52 -8.09
CA SER A 58 7.90 0.46 -8.26
C SER A 58 7.23 -0.34 -7.15
N GLY A 59 5.94 -0.06 -6.90
CA GLY A 59 5.17 -0.76 -5.87
C GLY A 59 5.10 -2.25 -6.06
N ASP A 60 5.05 -2.72 -7.32
CA ASP A 60 5.04 -4.13 -7.63
C ASP A 60 6.36 -4.82 -7.28
N ALA A 61 7.50 -4.16 -7.56
CA ALA A 61 8.80 -4.69 -7.18
C ALA A 61 8.96 -4.75 -5.66
N ILE A 62 8.43 -3.75 -4.95
CA ILE A 62 8.43 -3.73 -3.49
C ILE A 62 7.57 -4.89 -2.95
N ALA A 63 6.38 -5.07 -3.50
CA ALA A 63 5.47 -6.15 -3.09
C ALA A 63 6.14 -7.52 -3.29
N GLU A 64 6.82 -7.72 -4.40
CA GLU A 64 7.55 -8.96 -4.67
C GLU A 64 8.65 -9.19 -3.64
N ARG A 65 9.41 -8.14 -3.31
CA ARG A 65 10.45 -8.22 -2.29
C ARG A 65 9.86 -8.55 -0.91
N LEU A 66 8.79 -7.86 -0.53
CA LEU A 66 8.16 -8.07 0.78
C LEU A 66 7.54 -9.46 0.90
N ARG A 67 7.03 -10.00 -0.19
CA ARG A 67 6.50 -11.37 -0.19
C ARG A 67 7.58 -12.39 0.16
N ARG A 68 8.83 -12.15 -0.26
CA ARG A 68 9.96 -13.02 0.05
C ARG A 68 10.52 -12.81 1.45
N THR A 69 10.62 -11.56 1.88
CA THR A 69 11.26 -11.20 3.16
C THR A 69 10.29 -11.18 4.33
N ASN A 70 9.01 -10.86 4.07
CA ASN A 70 7.97 -10.76 5.09
C ASN A 70 6.70 -11.44 4.60
N PRO A 71 6.72 -12.78 4.42
CA PRO A 71 5.61 -13.48 3.75
C PRO A 71 4.27 -13.39 4.49
N GLY A 72 4.27 -13.07 5.77
CA GLY A 72 3.05 -12.90 6.55
C GLY A 72 2.44 -11.51 6.46
N LEU A 73 3.10 -10.55 5.80
CA LEU A 73 2.61 -9.18 5.71
C LEU A 73 1.57 -9.06 4.59
N PRO A 74 0.31 -8.67 4.90
CA PRO A 74 -0.67 -8.41 3.86
C PRO A 74 -0.30 -7.15 3.08
N VAL A 75 -0.41 -7.20 1.75
CA VAL A 75 -0.06 -6.10 0.86
C VAL A 75 -1.23 -5.82 -0.08
N LEU A 76 -1.60 -4.54 -0.20
CA LEU A 76 -2.55 -4.03 -1.18
C LEU A 76 -1.80 -3.13 -2.14
N LEU A 77 -1.99 -3.34 -3.45
CA LEU A 77 -1.44 -2.44 -4.46
C LEU A 77 -2.49 -1.44 -4.92
N MET A 78 -2.09 -0.20 -5.11
CA MET A 78 -2.92 0.83 -5.73
C MET A 78 -2.38 1.09 -7.13
N THR A 79 -3.27 1.09 -8.14
CA THR A 79 -2.89 1.38 -9.53
C THR A 79 -3.74 2.50 -10.08
N GLY A 80 -3.13 3.33 -10.94
CA GLY A 80 -3.88 4.32 -11.71
C GLY A 80 -4.39 3.72 -13.01
N ASP A 81 -4.83 4.60 -13.90
CA ASP A 81 -5.34 4.21 -15.22
C ASP A 81 -4.18 4.08 -16.22
N TYR A 82 -3.28 3.16 -15.95
CA TYR A 82 -2.08 2.95 -16.76
C TYR A 82 -2.25 1.80 -17.76
N GLY A 83 -3.46 1.24 -17.80
CA GLY A 83 -3.74 0.09 -18.63
C GLY A 83 -3.30 -1.23 -17.99
N GLU A 84 -3.67 -2.31 -18.65
CA GLU A 84 -3.46 -3.67 -18.12
C GLU A 84 -1.99 -4.09 -18.12
N GLN A 85 -1.14 -3.38 -18.84
CA GLN A 85 0.29 -3.70 -18.88
C GLN A 85 0.99 -3.53 -17.54
N PHE A 86 0.35 -2.85 -16.59
CA PHE A 86 0.85 -2.70 -15.24
C PHE A 86 0.16 -3.63 -14.25
N VAL A 87 -0.60 -4.59 -14.73
CA VAL A 87 -1.15 -5.62 -13.87
C VAL A 87 0.00 -6.50 -13.41
N VAL A 88 0.18 -6.53 -12.11
CA VAL A 88 1.31 -7.21 -11.51
C VAL A 88 0.84 -8.54 -10.94
N ASP A 89 1.46 -9.61 -11.37
CA ASP A 89 1.15 -10.94 -10.87
C ASP A 89 2.04 -11.27 -9.67
N VAL A 90 1.80 -10.57 -8.58
CA VAL A 90 2.50 -10.83 -7.31
C VAL A 90 1.60 -11.46 -6.26
N GLY A 91 0.37 -11.81 -6.65
CA GLY A 91 -0.59 -12.41 -5.72
C GLY A 91 -1.19 -11.43 -4.71
N ALA A 92 -0.97 -10.13 -4.87
CA ALA A 92 -1.54 -9.11 -3.99
C ALA A 92 -2.85 -8.58 -4.57
N PRO A 93 -3.84 -8.25 -3.73
CA PRO A 93 -5.03 -7.57 -4.21
C PRO A 93 -4.70 -6.17 -4.72
N VAL A 94 -5.49 -5.68 -5.66
CA VAL A 94 -5.26 -4.42 -6.35
C VAL A 94 -6.49 -3.53 -6.23
N LEU A 95 -6.27 -2.26 -5.88
CA LEU A 95 -7.30 -1.24 -5.85
C LEU A 95 -7.00 -0.22 -6.95
N ARG A 96 -7.95 -0.02 -7.87
CA ARG A 96 -7.76 0.89 -9.00
C ARG A 96 -8.16 2.32 -8.66
N LYS A 97 -7.31 3.26 -9.00
CA LYS A 97 -7.62 4.69 -8.89
C LYS A 97 -8.44 5.14 -10.12
N PRO A 98 -9.38 6.08 -10.00
CA PRO A 98 -9.83 6.67 -8.74
C PRO A 98 -10.77 5.74 -7.98
N PHE A 99 -10.75 5.82 -6.67
CA PHE A 99 -11.64 5.03 -5.82
C PHE A 99 -12.24 5.94 -4.75
N ALA A 100 -13.38 5.52 -4.20
CA ALA A 100 -13.98 6.23 -3.09
C ALA A 100 -13.22 5.91 -1.79
N PRO A 101 -13.23 6.84 -0.81
CA PRO A 101 -12.57 6.57 0.47
C PRO A 101 -13.02 5.27 1.14
N GLU A 102 -14.29 4.93 1.04
CA GLU A 102 -14.85 3.69 1.59
C GLU A 102 -14.25 2.45 0.94
N ASP A 103 -13.85 2.54 -0.32
CA ASP A 103 -13.23 1.41 -1.03
C ASP A 103 -11.87 1.08 -0.44
N LEU A 104 -11.10 2.12 -0.08
CA LEU A 104 -9.81 1.94 0.57
C LEU A 104 -9.98 1.29 1.94
N VAL A 105 -10.92 1.79 2.73
CA VAL A 105 -11.20 1.23 4.06
C VAL A 105 -11.59 -0.24 3.95
N ARG A 106 -12.49 -0.58 3.05
CA ARG A 106 -12.92 -1.97 2.85
C ARG A 106 -11.78 -2.87 2.40
N ALA A 107 -10.92 -2.37 1.52
CA ALA A 107 -9.76 -3.14 1.05
C ALA A 107 -8.79 -3.43 2.20
N VAL A 108 -8.51 -2.44 3.05
CA VAL A 108 -7.64 -2.62 4.20
C VAL A 108 -8.28 -3.56 5.23
N GLU A 109 -9.58 -3.43 5.47
CA GLU A 109 -10.30 -4.36 6.35
C GLU A 109 -10.21 -5.80 5.86
N SER A 110 -10.30 -5.99 4.55
CA SER A 110 -10.16 -7.32 3.94
C SER A 110 -8.76 -7.88 4.14
N LEU A 111 -7.72 -7.06 4.09
CA LEU A 111 -6.36 -7.49 4.41
C LEU A 111 -6.23 -7.93 5.86
N ALA A 112 -6.85 -7.21 6.77
CA ALA A 112 -6.76 -7.47 8.20
C ALA A 112 -7.39 -8.81 8.60
N ARG A 113 -8.29 -9.34 7.76
CA ARG A 113 -8.99 -10.60 8.02
C ARG A 113 -8.30 -11.83 7.47
N ARG A 114 -7.18 -11.65 6.80
CA ARG A 114 -6.44 -12.74 6.19
C ARG A 114 -5.54 -13.47 7.18
#